data_111acd1c380d19fc9bbb6e6bdf408ee1
#
_entry.id   111acd1c380d19fc9bbb6e6bdf408ee1
#
_cell.length_a   1.000
_cell.length_b   1.000
_cell.length_c   1.000
_cell.angle_alpha   90.00
_cell.angle_beta   90.00
_cell.angle_gamma   90.00
#
_symmetry.space_group_name_H-M   'P 1'
#
loop_
_entity.id
_entity.type
_entity.pdbx_description
1 polymer ?
#
loop_
_entity_poly.entity_id
_entity_poly.type
_entity_poly.pdbx_seq_one_letter_code
_entity_poly.pdbx_strand_id
1 'polypeptide(L)'
;MSATTGRGIERLLDLIERQFDKHIARVPTSELNRFLAELREARQPPSRNGRSLNLLYGAQVATRPPRFRLTVNDRRLITRDYGYWVENQLRERFELEGIPVTIDFVTR
;
A
#
# COMPACT_ATOMS: atom_id res chain seq x y z
N MET A 1 -32.42 -10.95 0.00
CA MET A 1 -31.69 -12.10 0.56
C MET A 1 -32.56 -13.29 0.66
N SER A 2 -32.03 -14.39 0.33
CA SER A 2 -32.77 -15.64 0.25
C SER A 2 -32.89 -16.29 1.62
N ALA A 3 -33.26 -17.57 1.62
CA ALA A 3 -33.37 -18.36 2.81
C ALA A 3 -32.06 -18.39 3.57
N THR A 4 -32.12 -18.84 4.82
CA THR A 4 -30.95 -18.81 5.70
C THR A 4 -29.72 -19.45 5.09
N THR A 5 -29.88 -20.61 4.48
CA THR A 5 -28.76 -21.32 3.87
C THR A 5 -28.19 -20.55 2.68
N GLY A 6 -29.08 -20.08 1.81
CA GLY A 6 -28.69 -19.30 0.67
C GLY A 6 -27.99 -18.01 1.10
N ARG A 7 -28.49 -17.44 2.20
CA ARG A 7 -27.91 -16.23 2.74
C ARG A 7 -26.47 -16.45 3.17
N GLY A 8 -26.16 -17.57 3.80
CA GLY A 8 -24.81 -17.89 4.21
C GLY A 8 -23.87 -18.08 3.03
N ILE A 9 -24.36 -18.75 2.00
CA ILE A 9 -23.58 -18.98 0.79
C ILE A 9 -23.31 -17.67 0.07
N GLU A 10 -24.30 -16.82 -0.03
CA GLU A 10 -24.14 -15.53 -0.69
C GLU A 10 -23.11 -14.65 0.01
N ARG A 11 -23.08 -14.67 1.35
CA ARG A 11 -22.10 -13.93 2.09
C ARG A 11 -20.69 -14.42 1.82
N LEU A 12 -20.53 -15.72 1.73
CA LEU A 12 -19.22 -16.29 1.46
C LEU A 12 -18.73 -15.87 0.09
N LEU A 13 -19.60 -15.90 -0.89
CA LEU A 13 -19.24 -15.47 -2.23
C LEU A 13 -18.91 -13.98 -2.28
N ASP A 14 -19.67 -13.17 -1.56
CA ASP A 14 -19.40 -11.73 -1.48
C ASP A 14 -18.01 -11.45 -0.90
N LEU A 15 -17.63 -12.18 0.13
CA LEU A 15 -16.32 -12.02 0.74
C LEU A 15 -15.21 -12.39 -0.24
N ILE A 16 -15.39 -13.46 -0.98
CA ILE A 16 -14.42 -13.88 -1.98
C ILE A 16 -14.29 -12.81 -3.07
N GLU A 17 -15.42 -12.31 -3.54
CA GLU A 17 -15.42 -11.28 -4.56
C GLU A 17 -14.74 -10.00 -4.09
N ARG A 18 -14.98 -9.61 -2.84
CA ARG A 18 -14.34 -8.41 -2.30
C ARG A 18 -12.83 -8.54 -2.24
N GLN A 19 -12.34 -9.70 -1.82
CA GLN A 19 -10.90 -9.92 -1.76
C GLN A 19 -10.31 -9.92 -3.15
N PHE A 20 -11.01 -10.51 -4.09
CA PHE A 20 -10.56 -10.50 -5.47
C PHE A 20 -10.54 -9.09 -6.04
N ASP A 21 -11.58 -8.31 -5.76
CA ASP A 21 -11.67 -6.93 -6.21
C ASP A 21 -10.55 -6.08 -5.59
N LYS A 22 -10.25 -6.28 -4.32
CA LYS A 22 -9.14 -5.57 -3.67
C LYS A 22 -7.81 -5.91 -4.33
N HIS A 23 -7.65 -7.16 -4.73
CA HIS A 23 -6.43 -7.59 -5.39
C HIS A 23 -6.23 -6.89 -6.73
N ILE A 24 -7.30 -6.62 -7.46
CA ILE A 24 -7.23 -6.01 -8.77
C ILE A 24 -7.64 -4.53 -8.77
N ALA A 25 -8.28 -4.08 -7.70
CA ALA A 25 -8.75 -2.72 -7.60
C ALA A 25 -7.58 -1.76 -7.44
N ARG A 26 -7.72 -0.61 -8.05
CA ARG A 26 -6.72 0.44 -7.94
C ARG A 26 -6.96 1.26 -6.66
N VAL A 27 -5.89 1.51 -5.93
CA VAL A 27 -5.94 2.40 -4.78
C VAL A 27 -6.01 3.84 -5.28
N PRO A 28 -7.00 4.63 -4.87
CA PRO A 28 -7.07 6.02 -5.29
C PRO A 28 -5.81 6.80 -4.89
N THR A 29 -5.33 7.62 -5.78
CA THR A 29 -4.10 8.39 -5.55
C THR A 29 -4.22 9.28 -4.30
N SER A 30 -5.39 9.87 -4.07
CA SER A 30 -5.60 10.72 -2.90
C SER A 30 -5.46 9.94 -1.61
N GLU A 31 -5.98 8.72 -1.55
CA GLU A 31 -5.86 7.89 -0.37
C GLU A 31 -4.42 7.42 -0.15
N LEU A 32 -3.75 7.09 -1.23
CA LEU A 32 -2.35 6.67 -1.13
C LEU A 32 -1.49 7.82 -0.60
N ASN A 33 -1.71 9.03 -1.07
CA ASN A 33 -0.94 10.18 -0.61
C ASN A 33 -1.26 10.55 0.84
N ARG A 34 -2.51 10.36 1.27
CA ARG A 34 -2.88 10.52 2.67
C ARG A 34 -2.15 9.50 3.53
N PHE A 35 -2.08 8.27 3.06
CA PHE A 35 -1.33 7.21 3.74
C PHE A 35 0.14 7.58 3.89
N LEU A 36 0.77 8.13 2.84
CA LEU A 36 2.16 8.56 2.93
C LEU A 36 2.36 9.66 3.96
N ALA A 37 1.41 10.58 4.06
CA ALA A 37 1.46 11.62 5.09
C ALA A 37 1.40 11.01 6.49
N GLU A 38 0.56 10.00 6.68
CA GLU A 38 0.46 9.29 7.95
C GLU A 38 1.78 8.58 8.28
N LEU A 39 2.43 8.00 7.30
CA LEU A 39 3.71 7.33 7.51
C LEU A 39 4.79 8.29 7.97
N ARG A 40 4.80 9.49 7.41
CA ARG A 40 5.79 10.51 7.79
C ARG A 40 5.68 10.89 9.27
N GLU A 41 4.47 10.83 9.82
CA GLU A 41 4.22 11.15 11.22
C GLU A 41 4.38 9.95 12.13
N ALA A 42 4.15 8.74 11.61
CA ALA A 42 4.17 7.53 12.43
C ALA A 42 5.58 7.10 12.82
N ARG A 43 6.55 7.35 11.96
CA ARG A 43 7.93 6.94 12.21
C ARG A 43 8.87 7.94 11.57
N GLN A 44 9.90 8.32 12.32
CA GLN A 44 10.91 9.24 11.79
C GLN A 44 11.64 8.59 10.62
N PRO A 45 11.66 9.23 9.45
CA PRO A 45 12.35 8.67 8.29
C PRO A 45 13.85 8.61 8.50
N PRO A 46 14.55 7.70 7.78
CA PRO A 46 16.00 7.64 7.85
C PRO A 46 16.64 8.94 7.42
N SER A 47 17.76 9.27 8.04
CA SER A 47 18.51 10.44 7.65
C SER A 47 20.00 10.07 7.49
N ARG A 48 20.68 10.82 6.64
CA ARG A 48 22.10 10.59 6.38
C ARG A 48 22.73 11.90 5.93
N ASN A 49 23.84 12.24 6.55
CA ASN A 49 24.59 13.47 6.22
C ASN A 49 23.72 14.72 6.31
N GLY A 50 22.87 14.78 7.32
CA GLY A 50 22.00 15.91 7.53
C GLY A 50 20.79 15.98 6.63
N ARG A 51 20.59 14.99 5.75
CA ARG A 51 19.43 14.90 4.87
C ARG A 51 18.52 13.79 5.33
N SER A 52 17.24 14.09 5.45
CA SER A 52 16.24 13.11 5.83
C SER A 52 15.45 12.66 4.62
N LEU A 53 15.09 11.37 4.61
CA LEU A 53 14.21 10.84 3.59
C LEU A 53 12.84 11.51 3.70
N ASN A 54 12.26 11.86 2.58
CA ASN A 54 10.92 12.42 2.55
C ASN A 54 10.09 11.69 1.49
N LEU A 55 8.98 11.10 1.94
CA LEU A 55 8.02 10.48 1.03
C LEU A 55 7.16 11.60 0.47
N LEU A 56 7.34 11.91 -0.80
CA LEU A 56 6.69 13.07 -1.41
C LEU A 56 5.29 12.76 -1.91
N TYR A 57 5.16 11.76 -2.78
CA TYR A 57 3.87 11.33 -3.28
C TYR A 57 3.99 9.94 -3.89
N GLY A 58 2.85 9.36 -4.23
CA GLY A 58 2.86 8.04 -4.81
C GLY A 58 1.66 7.78 -5.68
N ALA A 59 1.73 6.72 -6.47
CA ALA A 59 0.65 6.28 -7.32
C ALA A 59 0.76 4.78 -7.55
N GLN A 60 -0.37 4.13 -7.74
CA GLN A 60 -0.39 2.73 -8.13
C GLN A 60 -0.23 2.64 -9.65
N VAL A 61 0.76 1.89 -10.10
CA VAL A 61 1.07 1.81 -11.52
C VAL A 61 0.64 0.49 -12.15
N ALA A 62 0.28 -0.49 -11.35
CA ALA A 62 -0.25 -1.77 -11.83
C ALA A 62 -1.14 -2.39 -10.77
N THR A 63 -2.08 -3.24 -11.21
CA THR A 63 -3.04 -3.86 -10.31
C THR A 63 -2.85 -5.36 -10.16
N ARG A 64 -2.16 -6.01 -11.09
CA ARG A 64 -1.94 -7.45 -11.06
C ARG A 64 -0.52 -7.80 -11.44
N PRO A 65 0.36 -8.01 -10.45
CA PRO A 65 0.17 -7.76 -9.03
C PRO A 65 0.17 -6.27 -8.73
N PRO A 66 -0.32 -5.87 -7.55
CA PRO A 66 -0.30 -4.45 -7.18
C PRO A 66 1.14 -3.93 -7.19
N ARG A 67 1.33 -2.82 -7.88
CA ARG A 67 2.64 -2.19 -7.96
C ARG A 67 2.48 -0.70 -7.74
N PHE A 68 3.28 -0.19 -6.82
CA PHE A 68 3.20 1.21 -6.42
C PHE A 68 4.51 1.91 -6.71
N ARG A 69 4.43 3.14 -7.16
CA ARG A 69 5.61 3.98 -7.32
C ARG A 69 5.53 5.09 -6.30
N LEU A 70 6.50 5.13 -5.40
CA LEU A 70 6.58 6.14 -4.37
C LEU A 70 7.75 7.06 -4.69
N THR A 71 7.44 8.34 -4.86
CA THR A 71 8.46 9.33 -5.18
C THR A 71 9.01 9.91 -3.88
N VAL A 72 10.32 9.93 -3.78
CA VAL A 72 11.03 10.43 -2.60
C VAL A 72 12.02 11.49 -3.03
N ASN A 73 12.55 12.21 -2.06
CA ASN A 73 13.57 13.22 -2.35
C ASN A 73 14.90 12.60 -2.78
N ASP A 74 15.26 11.46 -2.18
CA ASP A 74 16.48 10.73 -2.55
C ASP A 74 16.34 9.28 -2.13
N ARG A 75 16.22 8.38 -3.11
CA ARG A 75 16.01 6.95 -2.82
C ARG A 75 17.21 6.32 -2.14
N ARG A 76 18.39 6.93 -2.23
CA ARG A 76 19.58 6.42 -1.56
C ARG A 76 19.49 6.51 -0.04
N LEU A 77 18.53 7.29 0.47
CA LEU A 77 18.31 7.42 1.90
C LEU A 77 17.46 6.28 2.46
N ILE A 78 16.87 5.46 1.60
CA ILE A 78 16.00 4.38 2.03
C ILE A 78 16.83 3.23 2.55
N THR A 79 16.59 2.84 3.81
CA THR A 79 17.20 1.65 4.39
C THR A 79 16.30 0.46 4.09
N ARG A 80 16.87 -0.75 4.08
CA ARG A 80 16.10 -1.96 3.91
C ARG A 80 14.99 -2.06 4.95
N ASP A 81 15.32 -1.74 6.18
CA ASP A 81 14.38 -1.80 7.29
C ASP A 81 13.19 -0.87 7.07
N TYR A 82 13.46 0.36 6.67
CA TYR A 82 12.40 1.33 6.42
C TYR A 82 11.54 0.89 5.23
N GLY A 83 12.16 0.38 4.19
CA GLY A 83 11.44 -0.12 3.01
C GLY A 83 10.48 -1.24 3.36
N TYR A 84 10.91 -2.20 4.16
CA TYR A 84 10.04 -3.27 4.63
C TYR A 84 8.91 -2.74 5.50
N TRP A 85 9.20 -1.77 6.35
CA TRP A 85 8.18 -1.18 7.20
C TRP A 85 7.11 -0.50 6.36
N VAL A 86 7.50 0.26 5.34
CA VAL A 86 6.55 0.92 4.43
C VAL A 86 5.70 -0.12 3.72
N GLU A 87 6.33 -1.19 3.22
CA GLU A 87 5.60 -2.25 2.53
C GLU A 87 4.58 -2.91 3.45
N ASN A 88 4.96 -3.20 4.69
CA ASN A 88 4.05 -3.82 5.65
C ASN A 88 2.90 -2.89 6.00
N GLN A 89 3.18 -1.60 6.18
CA GLN A 89 2.13 -0.62 6.45
C GLN A 89 1.16 -0.49 5.28
N LEU A 90 1.68 -0.55 4.06
CA LEU A 90 0.85 -0.50 2.87
C LEU A 90 -0.10 -1.70 2.80
N ARG A 91 0.43 -2.89 3.06
CA ARG A 91 -0.38 -4.10 3.08
C ARG A 91 -1.48 -4.02 4.12
N GLU A 92 -1.12 -3.54 5.30
CA GLU A 92 -2.07 -3.43 6.40
C GLU A 92 -3.14 -2.39 6.12
N ARG A 93 -2.74 -1.24 5.63
CA ARG A 93 -3.66 -0.13 5.38
C ARG A 93 -4.68 -0.45 4.29
N PHE A 94 -4.28 -1.13 3.24
CA PHE A 94 -5.13 -1.42 2.08
C PHE A 94 -5.53 -2.89 2.01
N GLU A 95 -5.35 -3.62 3.11
CA GLU A 95 -5.79 -5.01 3.25
C GLU A 95 -5.21 -5.91 2.16
N LEU A 96 -3.92 -5.80 1.96
CA LEU A 96 -3.20 -6.57 0.93
C LEU A 96 -2.35 -7.68 1.52
N GLU A 97 -2.61 -8.10 2.76
CA GLU A 97 -1.86 -9.19 3.38
C GLU A 97 -1.98 -10.45 2.54
N GLY A 98 -0.88 -11.13 2.36
CA GLY A 98 -0.83 -12.35 1.56
C GLY A 98 -0.79 -12.11 0.06
N ILE A 99 -0.87 -10.87 -0.38
CA ILE A 99 -0.82 -10.52 -1.79
C ILE A 99 0.57 -9.98 -2.12
N PRO A 100 1.22 -10.48 -3.18
CA PRO A 100 2.51 -9.91 -3.58
C PRO A 100 2.36 -8.44 -3.97
N VAL A 101 3.17 -7.60 -3.38
CA VAL A 101 3.13 -6.16 -3.65
C VAL A 101 4.55 -5.71 -4.01
N THR A 102 4.66 -4.93 -5.06
CA THR A 102 5.94 -4.34 -5.46
C THR A 102 5.89 -2.84 -5.23
N ILE A 103 6.92 -2.32 -4.60
CA ILE A 103 7.06 -0.89 -4.38
C ILE A 103 8.34 -0.42 -5.04
N ASP A 104 8.22 0.55 -5.94
CA ASP A 104 9.37 1.18 -6.56
C ASP A 104 9.57 2.55 -5.91
N PHE A 105 10.73 2.75 -5.31
CA PHE A 105 11.09 4.06 -4.78
C PHE A 105 11.89 4.78 -5.85
N VAL A 106 11.42 5.94 -6.23
CA VAL A 106 12.10 6.72 -7.27
C VAL A 106 12.45 8.09 -6.75
N THR A 107 13.58 8.61 -7.17
CA THR A 107 14.01 9.95 -6.80
C THR A 107 13.32 10.95 -7.71
N ARG A 108 12.83 11.98 -7.09
CA ARG A 108 12.15 13.07 -7.78
C ARG A 108 13.03 13.77 -8.82
#